data_c7324fd6a4589166ff6b9c24cf258113
#
_entry.id   c7324fd6a4589166ff6b9c24cf258113
#
_cell.length_a   1.000
_cell.length_b   1.000
_cell.length_c   1.000
_cell.angle_alpha   90.00
_cell.angle_beta   90.00
_cell.angle_gamma   90.00
#
_symmetry.space_group_name_H-M   'P 1'
#
loop_
_entity.id
_entity.type
_entity.pdbx_description
1 polymer ?
#
loop_
_entity_poly.entity_id
_entity_poly.type
_entity_poly.pdbx_seq_one_letter_code
_entity_poly.pdbx_strand_id
1 'polypeptide(L)'
;MRRFLQSIRRDIQAARERDPAARSDLEVVLAYPGFHARQLHRLAHALYRAGLPLLPRLISHLNRGLTGIEIHPAARIGEGLFIDHGMGVVIGETAEIGDDVTLYQGVTLGGTSRLRHKRHPTLRDGVIVGAHAQLIGAIEIGEGARVGAGSVVISSVPPYSTVVGVPGRTVAVRFPDNRPIARLPDPEAETIELLQGRLRELEARVAGLERELGRAKKPGARNQEPVR
;
A
#
# COMPACT_ATOMS: atom_id res chain seq x y z
N MET A 1 17.85 4.21 -30.18
CA MET A 1 16.66 3.59 -30.78
C MET A 1 16.42 2.17 -30.26
N ARG A 2 17.39 1.23 -30.33
CA ARG A 2 17.20 -0.17 -29.87
C ARG A 2 16.79 -0.30 -28.39
N ARG A 3 17.43 0.41 -27.46
CA ARG A 3 17.06 0.38 -26.02
C ARG A 3 15.65 0.89 -25.76
N PHE A 4 15.20 1.94 -26.45
CA PHE A 4 13.85 2.45 -26.32
C PHE A 4 12.79 1.44 -26.76
N LEU A 5 12.99 0.77 -27.88
CA LEU A 5 12.07 -0.29 -28.35
C LEU A 5 12.07 -1.51 -27.42
N GLN A 6 13.21 -1.87 -26.84
CA GLN A 6 13.30 -2.94 -25.85
C GLN A 6 12.51 -2.60 -24.58
N SER A 7 12.61 -1.37 -24.11
CA SER A 7 11.87 -0.90 -22.94
C SER A 7 10.34 -0.88 -23.17
N ILE A 8 9.88 -0.49 -24.37
CA ILE A 8 8.44 -0.59 -24.73
C ILE A 8 7.99 -2.06 -24.74
N ARG A 9 8.79 -2.94 -25.33
CA ARG A 9 8.48 -4.39 -25.34
C ARG A 9 8.40 -4.96 -23.93
N ARG A 10 9.29 -4.54 -23.02
CA ARG A 10 9.25 -4.97 -21.61
C ARG A 10 7.97 -4.51 -20.92
N ASP A 11 7.47 -3.28 -21.19
CA ASP A 11 6.19 -2.83 -20.61
C ASP A 11 5.00 -3.64 -21.14
N ILE A 12 4.98 -3.98 -22.44
CA ILE A 12 3.94 -4.84 -23.02
C ILE A 12 4.01 -6.24 -22.40
N GLN A 13 5.20 -6.80 -22.31
CA GLN A 13 5.42 -8.12 -21.73
C GLN A 13 4.98 -8.15 -20.26
N ALA A 14 5.31 -7.11 -19.48
CA ALA A 14 4.90 -6.99 -18.08
C ALA A 14 3.37 -7.02 -17.91
N ALA A 15 2.62 -6.34 -18.79
CA ALA A 15 1.17 -6.40 -18.80
C ALA A 15 0.66 -7.80 -19.13
N ARG A 16 1.23 -8.44 -20.17
CA ARG A 16 0.86 -9.80 -20.59
C ARG A 16 1.13 -10.88 -19.54
N GLU A 17 2.23 -10.72 -18.79
CA GLU A 17 2.62 -11.67 -17.73
C GLU A 17 1.79 -11.54 -16.46
N ARG A 18 1.28 -10.32 -16.16
CA ARG A 18 0.68 -10.00 -14.87
C ARG A 18 -0.83 -9.82 -14.92
N ASP A 19 -1.40 -9.60 -16.11
CA ASP A 19 -2.84 -9.55 -16.32
C ASP A 19 -3.31 -10.80 -17.08
N PRO A 20 -3.99 -11.74 -16.40
CA PRO A 20 -4.55 -12.92 -17.07
C PRO A 20 -5.60 -12.58 -18.15
N ALA A 21 -6.18 -11.37 -18.11
CA ALA A 21 -7.17 -10.93 -19.09
C ALA A 21 -6.53 -10.43 -20.41
N ALA A 22 -5.23 -10.10 -20.39
CA ALA A 22 -4.52 -9.60 -21.57
C ALA A 22 -4.38 -10.69 -22.66
N ARG A 23 -5.04 -10.53 -23.80
CA ARG A 23 -5.08 -11.54 -24.88
C ARG A 23 -4.02 -11.36 -25.94
N SER A 24 -3.57 -10.12 -26.19
CA SER A 24 -2.60 -9.81 -27.23
C SER A 24 -1.79 -8.53 -26.93
N ASP A 25 -0.61 -8.41 -27.54
CA ASP A 25 0.21 -7.20 -27.46
C ASP A 25 -0.53 -5.98 -28.04
N LEU A 26 -1.33 -6.21 -29.10
CA LEU A 26 -2.13 -5.17 -29.73
C LEU A 26 -3.19 -4.62 -28.75
N GLU A 27 -3.83 -5.49 -27.97
CA GLU A 27 -4.80 -5.10 -26.95
C GLU A 27 -4.14 -4.22 -25.87
N VAL A 28 -2.94 -4.60 -25.39
CA VAL A 28 -2.18 -3.79 -24.44
C VAL A 28 -1.87 -2.41 -25.01
N VAL A 29 -1.41 -2.34 -26.26
CA VAL A 29 -1.07 -1.08 -26.90
C VAL A 29 -2.29 -0.17 -27.12
N LEU A 30 -3.46 -0.73 -27.42
CA LEU A 30 -4.65 0.05 -27.78
C LEU A 30 -5.57 0.34 -26.59
N ALA A 31 -5.64 -0.53 -25.58
CA ALA A 31 -6.66 -0.48 -24.56
C ALA A 31 -6.16 -0.32 -23.11
N TYR A 32 -4.86 -0.40 -22.84
CA TYR A 32 -4.34 -0.32 -21.48
C TYR A 32 -3.93 1.11 -21.09
N PRO A 33 -4.68 1.79 -20.20
CA PRO A 33 -4.38 3.15 -19.80
C PRO A 33 -3.02 3.28 -19.12
N GLY A 34 -2.59 2.27 -18.34
CA GLY A 34 -1.29 2.24 -17.70
C GLY A 34 -0.13 2.23 -18.71
N PHE A 35 -0.27 1.50 -19.82
CA PHE A 35 0.70 1.52 -20.91
C PHE A 35 0.77 2.90 -21.55
N HIS A 36 -0.37 3.52 -21.89
CA HIS A 36 -0.41 4.85 -22.47
C HIS A 36 0.21 5.89 -21.54
N ALA A 37 -0.14 5.87 -20.26
CA ALA A 37 0.42 6.75 -19.25
C ALA A 37 1.94 6.67 -19.18
N ARG A 38 2.48 5.46 -19.25
CA ARG A 38 3.93 5.21 -19.24
C ARG A 38 4.62 5.77 -20.47
N GLN A 39 4.04 5.62 -21.66
CA GLN A 39 4.64 6.14 -22.90
C GLN A 39 4.63 7.69 -22.93
N LEU A 40 3.51 8.31 -22.54
CA LEU A 40 3.41 9.77 -22.43
C LEU A 40 4.38 10.32 -21.37
N HIS A 41 4.55 9.62 -20.24
CA HIS A 41 5.54 9.99 -19.24
C HIS A 41 6.98 9.93 -19.80
N ARG A 42 7.34 8.93 -20.60
CA ARG A 42 8.68 8.86 -21.21
C ARG A 42 8.97 10.12 -22.04
N LEU A 43 8.00 10.56 -22.85
CA LEU A 43 8.12 11.80 -23.61
C LEU A 43 8.28 13.02 -22.69
N ALA A 44 7.39 13.15 -21.70
CA ALA A 44 7.44 14.25 -20.73
C ALA A 44 8.76 14.28 -19.95
N HIS A 45 9.25 13.13 -19.52
CA HIS A 45 10.52 12.99 -18.81
C HIS A 45 11.74 13.37 -19.66
N ALA A 46 11.76 12.94 -20.93
CA ALA A 46 12.83 13.33 -21.86
C ALA A 46 12.90 14.84 -22.07
N LEU A 47 11.77 15.49 -22.27
CA LEU A 47 11.68 16.94 -22.42
C LEU A 47 12.00 17.68 -21.11
N TYR A 48 11.60 17.14 -19.96
CA TYR A 48 11.97 17.66 -18.64
C TYR A 48 13.50 17.64 -18.45
N ARG A 49 14.14 16.52 -18.80
CA ARG A 49 15.60 16.39 -18.75
C ARG A 49 16.33 17.30 -19.74
N ALA A 50 15.69 17.64 -20.83
CA ALA A 50 16.20 18.65 -21.78
C ALA A 50 16.05 20.12 -21.27
N GLY A 51 15.53 20.31 -20.05
CA GLY A 51 15.40 21.62 -19.40
C GLY A 51 14.18 22.43 -19.83
N LEU A 52 13.23 21.83 -20.55
CA LEU A 52 12.00 22.53 -20.93
C LEU A 52 11.08 22.74 -19.72
N PRO A 53 10.64 24.00 -19.42
CA PRO A 53 9.96 24.25 -18.15
C PRO A 53 8.49 23.84 -18.13
N LEU A 54 7.74 24.15 -19.18
CA LEU A 54 6.27 24.04 -19.19
C LEU A 54 5.76 22.83 -19.95
N LEU A 55 6.31 22.55 -21.13
CA LEU A 55 5.81 21.50 -22.03
C LEU A 55 5.73 20.12 -21.38
N PRO A 56 6.73 19.65 -20.57
CA PRO A 56 6.60 18.40 -19.84
C PRO A 56 5.39 18.36 -18.90
N ARG A 57 5.08 19.46 -18.23
CA ARG A 57 3.92 19.57 -17.32
C ARG A 57 2.60 19.53 -18.08
N LEU A 58 2.53 20.15 -19.25
CA LEU A 58 1.33 20.09 -20.12
C LEU A 58 1.10 18.68 -20.63
N ILE A 59 2.15 17.96 -21.04
CA ILE A 59 2.06 16.55 -21.44
C ILE A 59 1.59 15.68 -20.26
N SER A 60 2.13 15.90 -19.06
CA SER A 60 1.68 15.18 -17.86
C SER A 60 0.20 15.47 -17.53
N HIS A 61 -0.24 16.71 -17.71
CA HIS A 61 -1.64 17.09 -17.51
C HIS A 61 -2.57 16.42 -18.53
N LEU A 62 -2.17 16.42 -19.80
CA LEU A 62 -2.90 15.71 -20.86
C LEU A 62 -2.97 14.20 -20.58
N ASN A 63 -1.83 13.60 -20.17
CA ASN A 63 -1.76 12.21 -19.79
C ASN A 63 -2.79 11.86 -18.70
N ARG A 64 -2.85 12.67 -17.63
CA ARG A 64 -3.86 12.50 -16.57
C ARG A 64 -5.28 12.60 -17.12
N GLY A 65 -5.55 13.54 -18.01
CA GLY A 65 -6.87 13.71 -18.64
C GLY A 65 -7.30 12.50 -19.49
N LEU A 66 -6.36 11.88 -20.20
CA LEU A 66 -6.62 10.74 -21.08
C LEU A 66 -6.69 9.40 -20.35
N THR A 67 -5.87 9.21 -19.30
CA THR A 67 -5.66 7.91 -18.66
C THR A 67 -6.18 7.81 -17.22
N GLY A 68 -6.47 8.96 -16.59
CA GLY A 68 -6.76 9.03 -15.17
C GLY A 68 -5.53 8.86 -14.26
N ILE A 69 -4.31 8.80 -14.85
CA ILE A 69 -3.05 8.54 -14.15
C ILE A 69 -2.19 9.80 -14.18
N GLU A 70 -1.82 10.30 -13.01
CA GLU A 70 -0.92 11.44 -12.87
C GLU A 70 0.52 10.97 -12.60
N ILE A 71 1.45 11.30 -13.52
CA ILE A 71 2.87 11.04 -13.33
C ILE A 71 3.63 12.36 -13.51
N HIS A 72 4.34 12.79 -12.46
CA HIS A 72 5.17 13.99 -12.57
C HIS A 72 6.33 13.76 -13.55
N PRO A 73 6.64 14.71 -14.47
CA PRO A 73 7.71 14.53 -15.47
C PRO A 73 9.09 14.22 -14.89
N ALA A 74 9.38 14.67 -13.67
CA ALA A 74 10.66 14.41 -12.99
C ALA A 74 10.77 13.01 -12.38
N ALA A 75 9.68 12.28 -12.18
CA ALA A 75 9.69 10.94 -11.60
C ALA A 75 10.59 10.00 -12.41
N ARG A 76 11.37 9.18 -11.71
CA ARG A 76 12.25 8.19 -12.32
C ARG A 76 11.59 6.82 -12.29
N ILE A 77 11.47 6.19 -13.44
CA ILE A 77 10.73 4.93 -13.57
C ILE A 77 11.55 3.97 -14.41
N GLY A 78 11.82 2.80 -13.86
CA GLY A 78 12.50 1.67 -14.50
C GLY A 78 11.69 1.01 -15.61
N GLU A 79 12.09 -0.18 -16.02
CA GLU A 79 11.46 -0.94 -17.09
C GLU A 79 10.37 -1.89 -16.54
N GLY A 80 9.39 -2.25 -17.38
CA GLY A 80 8.35 -3.21 -16.99
C GLY A 80 7.39 -2.71 -15.90
N LEU A 81 7.24 -1.40 -15.75
CA LEU A 81 6.18 -0.87 -14.88
C LEU A 81 4.82 -1.28 -15.45
N PHE A 82 4.03 -1.99 -14.64
CA PHE A 82 2.64 -2.33 -14.93
C PHE A 82 1.70 -1.55 -14.01
N ILE A 83 0.82 -0.73 -14.59
CA ILE A 83 -0.25 -0.03 -13.87
C ILE A 83 -1.57 -0.66 -14.31
N ASP A 84 -2.16 -1.46 -13.42
CA ASP A 84 -3.42 -2.15 -13.66
C ASP A 84 -4.60 -1.25 -13.29
N HIS A 85 -5.60 -1.16 -14.18
CA HIS A 85 -6.74 -0.25 -14.12
C HIS A 85 -6.33 1.25 -14.13
N GLY A 86 -5.52 1.69 -13.22
CA GLY A 86 -4.77 2.94 -13.18
C GLY A 86 -5.53 4.18 -12.74
N MET A 87 -6.86 4.20 -12.77
CA MET A 87 -7.63 5.40 -12.39
C MET A 87 -7.24 5.92 -11.01
N GLY A 88 -6.88 7.21 -10.92
CA GLY A 88 -6.52 7.86 -9.66
C GLY A 88 -5.11 7.56 -9.14
N VAL A 89 -4.25 6.89 -9.91
CA VAL A 89 -2.83 6.75 -9.57
C VAL A 89 -2.14 8.11 -9.63
N VAL A 90 -1.34 8.42 -8.59
CA VAL A 90 -0.54 9.65 -8.51
C VAL A 90 0.92 9.31 -8.18
N ILE A 91 1.83 9.68 -9.06
CA ILE A 91 3.28 9.50 -8.90
C ILE A 91 3.95 10.88 -8.80
N GLY A 92 4.45 11.23 -7.61
CA GLY A 92 5.00 12.54 -7.30
C GLY A 92 6.40 12.80 -7.88
N GLU A 93 6.84 14.05 -7.80
CA GLU A 93 8.04 14.61 -8.47
C GLU A 93 9.33 13.82 -8.20
N THR A 94 9.61 13.50 -6.95
CA THR A 94 10.86 12.83 -6.55
C THR A 94 10.68 11.33 -6.32
N ALA A 95 9.57 10.75 -6.82
CA ALA A 95 9.37 9.31 -6.77
C ALA A 95 10.40 8.60 -7.66
N GLU A 96 10.86 7.45 -7.15
CA GLU A 96 11.74 6.54 -7.88
C GLU A 96 11.10 5.15 -7.87
N ILE A 97 10.99 4.56 -9.05
CA ILE A 97 10.36 3.25 -9.24
C ILE A 97 11.34 2.38 -10.00
N GLY A 98 11.69 1.25 -9.41
CA GLY A 98 12.56 0.24 -10.00
C GLY A 98 11.93 -0.51 -11.16
N ASP A 99 12.56 -1.61 -11.51
CA ASP A 99 12.09 -2.47 -12.60
C ASP A 99 10.97 -3.39 -12.12
N ASP A 100 10.09 -3.78 -13.04
CA ASP A 100 9.05 -4.80 -12.81
C ASP A 100 8.07 -4.50 -11.66
N VAL A 101 7.85 -3.24 -11.34
CA VAL A 101 6.89 -2.81 -10.33
C VAL A 101 5.45 -2.90 -10.86
N THR A 102 4.52 -3.27 -9.98
CA THR A 102 3.08 -3.29 -10.26
C THR A 102 2.35 -2.31 -9.34
N LEU A 103 1.55 -1.44 -9.93
CA LEU A 103 0.67 -0.51 -9.21
C LEU A 103 -0.78 -0.75 -9.62
N TYR A 104 -1.69 -0.75 -8.66
CA TYR A 104 -3.13 -0.79 -8.93
C TYR A 104 -3.75 0.61 -8.86
N GLN A 105 -5.02 0.72 -9.27
CA GLN A 105 -5.76 1.98 -9.24
C GLN A 105 -5.72 2.67 -7.87
N GLY A 106 -5.76 4.01 -7.87
CA GLY A 106 -5.81 4.83 -6.65
C GLY A 106 -4.54 4.87 -5.82
N VAL A 107 -3.46 4.20 -6.24
CA VAL A 107 -2.16 4.25 -5.55
C VAL A 107 -1.59 5.66 -5.60
N THR A 108 -1.12 6.16 -4.45
CA THR A 108 -0.43 7.45 -4.36
C THR A 108 1.00 7.28 -3.85
N LEU A 109 1.97 7.77 -4.61
CA LEU A 109 3.34 7.98 -4.17
C LEU A 109 3.52 9.46 -3.81
N GLY A 110 3.14 9.80 -2.57
CA GLY A 110 2.99 11.17 -2.08
C GLY A 110 4.20 11.69 -1.31
N GLY A 111 4.32 13.02 -1.23
CA GLY A 111 5.37 13.69 -0.48
C GLY A 111 4.85 14.34 0.80
N THR A 112 5.73 14.51 1.79
CA THR A 112 5.40 15.13 3.09
C THR A 112 6.00 16.53 3.29
N SER A 113 6.88 16.99 2.39
CA SER A 113 7.60 18.25 2.54
C SER A 113 7.29 19.25 1.43
N ARG A 114 7.33 20.54 1.76
CA ARG A 114 7.25 21.65 0.79
C ARG A 114 8.63 22.06 0.23
N LEU A 115 9.70 21.50 0.78
CA LEU A 115 11.06 21.81 0.34
C LEU A 115 11.43 21.00 -0.91
N ARG A 116 12.35 21.57 -1.72
CA ARG A 116 12.83 20.94 -2.96
C ARG A 116 13.95 19.92 -2.67
N HIS A 117 13.58 18.80 -2.03
CA HIS A 117 14.46 17.66 -1.81
C HIS A 117 13.71 16.36 -2.04
N LYS A 118 14.37 15.20 -1.87
CA LYS A 118 13.70 13.89 -1.89
C LYS A 118 12.61 13.86 -0.82
N ARG A 119 11.33 13.70 -1.26
CA ARG A 119 10.14 13.72 -0.40
C ARG A 119 9.07 12.71 -0.81
N HIS A 120 9.28 11.98 -1.90
CA HIS A 120 8.39 10.93 -2.38
C HIS A 120 9.06 9.57 -2.26
N PRO A 121 8.28 8.47 -2.25
CA PRO A 121 8.80 7.12 -2.08
C PRO A 121 9.80 6.67 -3.15
N THR A 122 10.65 5.71 -2.74
CA THR A 122 11.45 4.87 -3.64
C THR A 122 10.92 3.45 -3.55
N LEU A 123 10.48 2.89 -4.68
CA LEU A 123 10.09 1.50 -4.83
C LEU A 123 11.23 0.75 -5.51
N ARG A 124 11.69 -0.34 -4.90
CA ARG A 124 12.68 -1.24 -5.50
C ARG A 124 12.02 -2.20 -6.49
N ASP A 125 12.84 -3.01 -7.13
CA ASP A 125 12.40 -3.92 -8.18
C ASP A 125 11.35 -4.93 -7.68
N GLY A 126 10.40 -5.27 -8.54
CA GLY A 126 9.39 -6.28 -8.26
C GLY A 126 8.38 -5.92 -7.16
N VAL A 127 8.33 -4.69 -6.70
CA VAL A 127 7.35 -4.22 -5.71
C VAL A 127 5.94 -4.27 -6.28
N ILE A 128 4.98 -4.72 -5.45
CA ILE A 128 3.55 -4.73 -5.79
C ILE A 128 2.81 -3.84 -4.79
N VAL A 129 2.07 -2.85 -5.30
CA VAL A 129 1.28 -1.92 -4.49
C VAL A 129 -0.19 -2.09 -4.81
N GLY A 130 -0.94 -2.60 -3.84
CA GLY A 130 -2.38 -2.87 -3.94
C GLY A 130 -3.22 -1.60 -4.10
N ALA A 131 -4.45 -1.78 -4.58
CA ALA A 131 -5.38 -0.71 -4.90
C ALA A 131 -5.58 0.27 -3.73
N HIS A 132 -5.59 1.57 -4.05
CA HIS A 132 -5.81 2.66 -3.09
C HIS A 132 -4.79 2.75 -1.94
N ALA A 133 -3.64 2.07 -2.03
CA ALA A 133 -2.58 2.23 -1.04
C ALA A 133 -1.90 3.60 -1.17
N GLN A 134 -1.58 4.20 -0.02
CA GLN A 134 -0.94 5.51 0.08
C GLN A 134 0.46 5.34 0.66
N LEU A 135 1.48 5.62 -0.12
CA LEU A 135 2.88 5.58 0.29
C LEU A 135 3.35 7.02 0.42
N ILE A 136 3.69 7.45 1.64
CA ILE A 136 3.82 8.87 1.94
C ILE A 136 5.20 9.17 2.54
N GLY A 137 5.96 10.07 1.89
CA GLY A 137 7.26 10.53 2.35
C GLY A 137 8.43 9.92 1.59
N ALA A 138 9.66 10.29 2.00
CA ALA A 138 10.91 9.78 1.43
C ALA A 138 11.24 8.38 1.99
N ILE A 139 10.28 7.46 1.93
CA ILE A 139 10.41 6.08 2.39
C ILE A 139 10.91 5.17 1.28
N GLU A 140 11.50 4.05 1.66
CA GLU A 140 11.94 3.01 0.74
C GLU A 140 11.09 1.75 0.91
N ILE A 141 10.57 1.22 -0.20
CA ILE A 141 9.86 -0.05 -0.27
C ILE A 141 10.84 -1.05 -0.90
N GLY A 142 11.29 -2.01 -0.10
CA GLY A 142 12.32 -2.97 -0.49
C GLY A 142 11.90 -3.90 -1.62
N GLU A 143 12.90 -4.50 -2.28
CA GLU A 143 12.73 -5.41 -3.41
C GLU A 143 11.68 -6.50 -3.13
N GLY A 144 10.80 -6.76 -4.09
CA GLY A 144 9.78 -7.79 -4.01
C GLY A 144 8.76 -7.62 -2.86
N ALA A 145 8.78 -6.47 -2.16
CA ALA A 145 7.80 -6.19 -1.11
C ALA A 145 6.39 -6.02 -1.68
N ARG A 146 5.39 -6.29 -0.86
CA ARG A 146 3.97 -6.15 -1.20
C ARG A 146 3.27 -5.23 -0.22
N VAL A 147 2.54 -4.28 -0.76
CA VAL A 147 1.68 -3.37 0.01
C VAL A 147 0.23 -3.75 -0.24
N GLY A 148 -0.50 -4.08 0.81
CA GLY A 148 -1.92 -4.45 0.72
C GLY A 148 -2.80 -3.29 0.28
N ALA A 149 -3.93 -3.59 -0.33
CA ALA A 149 -4.91 -2.59 -0.75
C ALA A 149 -5.38 -1.73 0.43
N GLY A 150 -5.57 -0.43 0.21
CA GLY A 150 -6.04 0.53 1.22
C GLY A 150 -5.03 0.85 2.33
N SER A 151 -3.80 0.32 2.28
CA SER A 151 -2.80 0.58 3.32
C SER A 151 -2.22 1.99 3.23
N VAL A 152 -1.87 2.58 4.39
CA VAL A 152 -1.16 3.85 4.49
C VAL A 152 0.23 3.62 5.05
N VAL A 153 1.25 3.67 4.18
CA VAL A 153 2.65 3.37 4.52
C VAL A 153 3.43 4.68 4.69
N ILE A 154 3.95 4.89 5.89
CA ILE A 154 4.69 6.10 6.28
C ILE A 154 6.11 5.80 6.77
N SER A 155 6.52 4.54 6.72
CA SER A 155 7.85 4.05 7.12
C SER A 155 8.40 3.10 6.06
N SER A 156 9.72 3.00 5.96
CA SER A 156 10.36 2.09 5.01
C SER A 156 10.01 0.62 5.29
N VAL A 157 9.90 -0.16 4.23
CA VAL A 157 9.48 -1.57 4.24
C VAL A 157 10.66 -2.44 3.81
N PRO A 158 11.03 -3.46 4.59
CA PRO A 158 12.10 -4.38 4.21
C PRO A 158 11.80 -5.16 2.91
N PRO A 159 12.84 -5.65 2.21
CA PRO A 159 12.64 -6.50 1.04
C PRO A 159 11.76 -7.73 1.35
N TYR A 160 11.03 -8.19 0.34
CA TYR A 160 10.17 -9.38 0.37
C TYR A 160 9.10 -9.40 1.48
N SER A 161 8.86 -8.27 2.13
CA SER A 161 7.87 -8.11 3.20
C SER A 161 6.48 -7.81 2.64
N THR A 162 5.46 -8.20 3.40
CA THR A 162 4.06 -7.80 3.15
C THR A 162 3.61 -6.83 4.23
N VAL A 163 3.11 -5.66 3.79
CA VAL A 163 2.62 -4.58 4.67
C VAL A 163 1.13 -4.38 4.44
N VAL A 164 0.36 -4.26 5.50
CA VAL A 164 -1.08 -3.97 5.45
C VAL A 164 -1.51 -3.01 6.55
N GLY A 165 -2.64 -2.34 6.38
CA GLY A 165 -3.32 -1.55 7.41
C GLY A 165 -3.03 -0.05 7.39
N VAL A 166 -3.61 0.68 8.35
CA VAL A 166 -3.51 2.15 8.55
C VAL A 166 -3.24 2.43 10.03
N PRO A 167 -2.01 2.80 10.41
CA PRO A 167 -0.79 2.82 9.59
C PRO A 167 -0.34 1.41 9.16
N GLY A 168 0.37 1.34 8.03
CA GLY A 168 0.85 0.08 7.47
C GLY A 168 1.86 -0.62 8.37
N ARG A 169 1.64 -1.92 8.65
CA ARG A 169 2.51 -2.79 9.46
C ARG A 169 2.95 -4.01 8.67
N THR A 170 4.17 -4.43 8.88
CA THR A 170 4.68 -5.65 8.26
C THR A 170 4.06 -6.87 8.96
N VAL A 171 3.31 -7.67 8.20
CA VAL A 171 2.58 -8.85 8.71
C VAL A 171 3.20 -10.17 8.25
N ALA A 172 4.04 -10.14 7.23
CA ALA A 172 4.71 -11.34 6.73
C ALA A 172 6.01 -10.99 6.02
N VAL A 173 6.95 -11.92 6.02
CA VAL A 173 8.18 -11.87 5.24
C VAL A 173 8.28 -13.15 4.44
N ARG A 174 8.53 -13.03 3.12
CA ARG A 174 8.82 -14.16 2.24
C ARG A 174 10.32 -14.27 2.06
N PHE A 175 10.78 -15.47 1.87
CA PHE A 175 12.19 -15.72 1.61
C PHE A 175 12.39 -16.03 0.11
N PRO A 176 13.46 -15.49 -0.53
CA PRO A 176 13.74 -15.71 -1.96
C PRO A 176 13.93 -17.18 -2.32
N ASP A 177 14.29 -18.03 -1.37
CA ASP A 177 14.62 -19.45 -1.51
C ASP A 177 13.42 -20.40 -1.34
N ASN A 178 12.20 -19.92 -1.56
CA ASN A 178 10.96 -20.69 -1.44
C ASN A 178 10.67 -21.30 -0.04
N ARG A 179 11.36 -20.84 1.00
CA ARG A 179 10.97 -21.20 2.38
C ARG A 179 9.54 -20.72 2.68
N PRO A 180 8.84 -21.38 3.62
CA PRO A 180 7.51 -20.96 4.04
C PRO A 180 7.48 -19.48 4.42
N ILE A 181 6.37 -18.81 4.10
CA ILE A 181 6.15 -17.41 4.47
C ILE A 181 6.13 -17.32 6.00
N ALA A 182 7.06 -16.56 6.57
CA ALA A 182 7.01 -16.22 7.98
C ALA A 182 5.90 -15.18 8.20
N ARG A 183 4.82 -15.57 8.87
CA ARG A 183 3.84 -14.62 9.38
C ARG A 183 4.40 -14.03 10.66
N LEU A 184 4.44 -12.72 10.74
CA LEU A 184 4.83 -12.02 11.96
C LEU A 184 3.62 -11.99 12.91
N PRO A 185 3.85 -12.13 14.24
CA PRO A 185 2.81 -11.88 15.23
C PRO A 185 2.18 -10.51 14.98
N ASP A 186 0.86 -10.43 15.09
CA ASP A 186 0.16 -9.16 15.06
C ASP A 186 0.13 -8.57 16.48
N PRO A 187 0.94 -7.54 16.79
CA PRO A 187 1.00 -6.98 18.14
C PRO A 187 -0.33 -6.38 18.62
N GLU A 188 -1.18 -5.98 17.66
CA GLU A 188 -2.52 -5.45 17.99
C GLU A 188 -3.47 -6.59 18.35
N ALA A 189 -3.42 -7.72 17.62
CA ALA A 189 -4.21 -8.91 17.96
C ALA A 189 -3.82 -9.44 19.33
N GLU A 190 -2.52 -9.58 19.64
CA GLU A 190 -2.04 -10.00 20.95
C GLU A 190 -2.48 -9.04 22.07
N THR A 191 -2.42 -7.72 21.81
CA THR A 191 -2.90 -6.70 22.77
C THR A 191 -4.41 -6.79 22.98
N ILE A 192 -5.19 -7.01 21.92
CA ILE A 192 -6.64 -7.18 21.98
C ILE A 192 -7.00 -8.44 22.78
N GLU A 193 -6.33 -9.56 22.57
CA GLU A 193 -6.54 -10.79 23.34
C GLU A 193 -6.23 -10.58 24.83
N LEU A 194 -5.14 -9.90 25.15
CA LEU A 194 -4.77 -9.56 26.52
C LEU A 194 -5.83 -8.68 27.18
N LEU A 195 -6.30 -7.63 26.47
CA LEU A 195 -7.34 -6.73 26.98
C LEU A 195 -8.68 -7.44 27.16
N GLN A 196 -9.07 -8.31 26.25
CA GLN A 196 -10.26 -9.14 26.36
C GLN A 196 -10.17 -10.13 27.56
N GLY A 197 -8.98 -10.66 27.81
CA GLY A 197 -8.72 -11.48 28.99
C GLY A 197 -8.93 -10.70 30.30
N ARG A 198 -8.34 -9.50 30.39
CA ARG A 198 -8.53 -8.62 31.54
C ARG A 198 -9.95 -8.15 31.73
N LEU A 199 -10.66 -7.85 30.66
CA LEU A 199 -12.07 -7.45 30.71
C LEU A 199 -12.91 -8.58 31.33
N ARG A 200 -12.74 -9.82 30.88
CA ARG A 200 -13.43 -10.99 31.43
C ARG A 200 -13.13 -11.20 32.92
N GLU A 201 -11.89 -11.00 33.33
CA GLU A 201 -11.49 -11.09 34.74
C GLU A 201 -12.19 -10.00 35.60
N LEU A 202 -12.21 -8.76 35.11
CA LEU A 202 -12.89 -7.66 35.80
C LEU A 202 -14.41 -7.86 35.88
N GLU A 203 -15.04 -8.34 34.82
CA GLU A 203 -16.48 -8.69 34.81
C GLU A 203 -16.81 -9.78 35.83
N ALA A 204 -15.98 -10.83 35.90
CA ALA A 204 -16.15 -11.89 36.92
C ALA A 204 -15.99 -11.37 38.35
N ARG A 205 -15.06 -10.44 38.56
CA ARG A 205 -14.82 -9.83 39.87
C ARG A 205 -15.98 -8.90 40.29
N VAL A 206 -16.51 -8.10 39.36
CA VAL A 206 -17.69 -7.27 39.58
C VAL A 206 -18.89 -8.12 39.94
N ALA A 207 -19.17 -9.18 39.18
CA ALA A 207 -20.26 -10.11 39.47
C ALA A 207 -20.10 -10.85 40.83
N GLY A 208 -18.85 -11.06 41.24
CA GLY A 208 -18.52 -11.59 42.59
C GLY A 208 -18.93 -10.59 43.70
N LEU A 209 -18.47 -9.34 43.57
CA LEU A 209 -18.75 -8.28 44.54
C LEU A 209 -20.25 -7.96 44.64
N GLU A 210 -20.96 -7.94 43.52
CA GLU A 210 -22.41 -7.73 43.50
C GLU A 210 -23.17 -8.83 44.25
N ARG A 211 -22.72 -10.10 44.09
CA ARG A 211 -23.26 -11.22 44.84
C ARG A 211 -23.01 -11.10 46.36
N GLU A 212 -21.82 -10.67 46.76
CA GLU A 212 -21.47 -10.44 48.17
C GLU A 212 -22.29 -9.30 48.78
N LEU A 213 -22.42 -8.16 48.05
CA LEU A 213 -23.24 -7.05 48.44
C LEU A 213 -24.74 -7.41 48.54
N GLY A 214 -25.23 -8.21 47.58
CA GLY A 214 -26.61 -8.70 47.60
C GLY A 214 -26.88 -9.63 48.80
N ARG A 215 -25.89 -10.44 49.24
CA ARG A 215 -25.98 -11.26 50.46
C ARG A 215 -25.93 -10.43 51.73
N ALA A 216 -25.10 -9.38 51.78
CA ALA A 216 -24.98 -8.48 52.92
C ALA A 216 -26.24 -7.61 53.14
N LYS A 217 -27.00 -7.31 52.06
CA LYS A 217 -28.26 -6.55 52.15
C LYS A 217 -29.50 -7.33 52.50
N LYS A 218 -29.45 -8.70 52.64
CA LYS A 218 -30.58 -9.46 53.17
C LYS A 218 -30.55 -9.39 54.69
N PRO A 219 -31.48 -8.65 55.37
CA PRO A 219 -31.55 -8.64 56.81
C PRO A 219 -31.91 -10.05 57.28
N GLY A 220 -31.21 -10.52 58.30
CA GLY A 220 -31.47 -11.84 58.93
C GLY A 220 -32.94 -11.98 59.30
N ALA A 221 -33.55 -13.06 58.84
CA ALA A 221 -34.88 -13.46 59.33
C ALA A 221 -34.79 -13.61 60.82
N ARG A 222 -35.42 -12.67 61.57
CA ARG A 222 -35.63 -12.81 63.00
C ARG A 222 -36.47 -14.07 63.25
N ASN A 223 -35.86 -15.04 63.88
CA ASN A 223 -36.59 -16.12 64.49
C ASN A 223 -37.68 -15.54 65.42
N GLN A 224 -38.91 -15.60 64.97
CA GLN A 224 -40.06 -15.46 65.92
C GLN A 224 -40.21 -16.81 66.59
N GLU A 225 -39.80 -16.86 67.85
CA GLU A 225 -40.22 -17.95 68.77
C GLU A 225 -41.73 -17.80 69.04
N PRO A 226 -42.47 -18.92 69.01
CA PRO A 226 -43.87 -18.88 69.39
C PRO A 226 -44.00 -18.78 70.90
N VAL A 227 -44.62 -17.69 71.40
CA VAL A 227 -45.03 -17.56 72.77
C VAL A 227 -46.21 -18.51 73.03
N ARG A 228 -46.11 -19.34 74.07
CA ARG A 228 -47.18 -20.17 74.59
C ARG A 228 -48.17 -19.34 75.40
#